data_29b759eea11777af336b1b7233643d7d
#
_entry.id   29b759eea11777af336b1b7233643d7d
#
_cell.length_a   1.000
_cell.length_b   1.000
_cell.length_c   1.000
_cell.angle_alpha   90.00
_cell.angle_beta   90.00
_cell.angle_gamma   90.00
#
_symmetry.space_group_name_H-M   'P 1'
#
loop_
_entity.id
_entity.type
_entity.pdbx_description
1 polymer ?
#
loop_
_entity_poly.entity_id
_entity_poly.type
_entity_poly.pdbx_seq_one_letter_code
_entity_poly.pdbx_strand_id
1 'polypeptide(L)'
;MSGRAPFYVGVTHTILERERMKLGVPTMPEMLRDAGYTTGIFGKWHLGDQDPYRPDQRGFDEVFIHGAGGIGQSYAGSCGDAPGNKYFDPAILHNNTFEKTKGFCTDIFFNQAMEWMGAQKGKKPFFAYITTNAPHGPFIAPDSYKKKFIDAGMSSSTVGFYGMIENIDDNVGRLTKQLADWGIEDDTLLIFMTDNGPSASNYNGDHKGKKGSVDEGGTRVPSFWRWPGVLKPGTDVNTMANHYDLLPTFAEIAEGNPKQQNQLHGRSLVPLMKNADAPWQDRFRVFHKGRWGKGAAEKSRDNGFAVRNQRYRLVGRNTLYDMEQDPSQKNNVIDEHPELAKKMNAAYDQWYDGALPNMVNEDAPLTGHNTFHLMFWKQYDMEVPPVRVRKPRAPKKNRKKK
;
A
#
# COMPACT_ATOMS: atom_id res chain seq x y z
N MET A 1 0.06 -8.30 0.15
CA MET A 1 -0.90 -9.25 0.79
C MET A 1 -0.97 -10.60 0.06
N SER A 2 -1.27 -10.67 -1.24
CA SER A 2 -1.64 -11.91 -1.95
C SER A 2 -0.54 -12.49 -2.87
N GLY A 3 0.62 -11.86 -2.98
CA GLY A 3 1.64 -12.26 -3.97
C GLY A 3 1.23 -12.07 -5.44
N ARG A 4 0.14 -11.35 -5.70
CA ARG A 4 -0.43 -11.11 -7.03
C ARG A 4 -0.62 -9.63 -7.32
N ALA A 5 -0.66 -9.27 -8.60
CA ALA A 5 -0.99 -7.92 -9.03
C ALA A 5 -2.44 -7.54 -8.63
N PRO A 6 -2.70 -6.27 -8.28
CA PRO A 6 -4.01 -5.84 -7.74
C PRO A 6 -5.21 -6.24 -8.59
N PHE A 7 -5.14 -6.10 -9.91
CA PHE A 7 -6.27 -6.43 -10.79
C PHE A 7 -6.63 -7.92 -10.80
N TYR A 8 -5.64 -8.78 -10.60
CA TYR A 8 -5.84 -10.24 -10.48
C TYR A 8 -6.51 -10.67 -9.17
N VAL A 9 -6.66 -9.73 -8.24
CA VAL A 9 -7.34 -9.95 -6.97
C VAL A 9 -8.55 -9.03 -6.78
N GLY A 10 -9.07 -8.46 -7.86
CA GLY A 10 -10.29 -7.66 -7.88
C GLY A 10 -10.12 -6.19 -7.48
N VAL A 11 -8.89 -5.74 -7.18
CA VAL A 11 -8.63 -4.36 -6.74
C VAL A 11 -8.27 -3.50 -7.94
N THR A 12 -9.22 -2.68 -8.42
CA THR A 12 -9.08 -1.84 -9.62
C THR A 12 -9.26 -0.34 -9.33
N HIS A 13 -9.70 -0.01 -8.12
CA HIS A 13 -9.92 1.36 -7.65
C HIS A 13 -9.64 1.48 -6.16
N THR A 14 -9.60 2.68 -5.63
CA THR A 14 -9.43 2.97 -4.19
C THR A 14 -10.75 3.22 -3.46
N ILE A 15 -11.88 3.14 -4.15
CA ILE A 15 -13.26 3.35 -3.64
C ILE A 15 -14.23 2.55 -4.52
N LEU A 16 -15.55 2.68 -4.26
CA LEU A 16 -16.64 2.11 -5.07
C LEU A 16 -16.71 0.59 -4.98
N GLU A 17 -16.40 0.04 -3.82
CA GLU A 17 -16.32 -1.41 -3.55
C GLU A 17 -15.30 -2.15 -4.43
N ARG A 18 -14.51 -1.41 -5.22
CA ARG A 18 -13.44 -1.92 -6.10
C ARG A 18 -12.07 -1.88 -5.43
N GLU A 19 -12.01 -1.44 -4.19
CA GLU A 19 -10.88 -1.59 -3.25
C GLU A 19 -10.87 -2.95 -2.57
N ARG A 20 -11.95 -3.72 -2.63
CA ARG A 20 -12.07 -5.04 -2.01
C ARG A 20 -11.11 -6.04 -2.64
N MET A 21 -10.36 -6.73 -1.82
CA MET A 21 -9.63 -7.91 -2.29
C MET A 21 -10.58 -9.11 -2.39
N LYS A 22 -10.69 -9.68 -3.59
CA LYS A 22 -11.52 -10.85 -3.92
C LYS A 22 -11.43 -11.93 -2.84
N LEU A 23 -12.58 -12.46 -2.42
CA LEU A 23 -12.65 -13.60 -1.50
C LEU A 23 -12.04 -14.87 -2.13
N GLY A 24 -11.52 -15.77 -1.31
CA GLY A 24 -10.87 -16.99 -1.77
C GLY A 24 -9.45 -16.79 -2.34
N VAL A 25 -8.94 -15.55 -2.36
CA VAL A 25 -7.52 -15.30 -2.65
C VAL A 25 -6.74 -15.46 -1.35
N PRO A 26 -5.77 -16.39 -1.28
CA PRO A 26 -4.94 -16.58 -0.11
C PRO A 26 -4.12 -15.33 0.22
N THR A 27 -3.96 -15.04 1.51
CA THR A 27 -3.22 -13.88 1.99
C THR A 27 -1.94 -14.28 2.70
N MET A 28 -1.03 -13.34 2.79
CA MET A 28 0.24 -13.50 3.50
C MET A 28 0.04 -13.79 5.00
N PRO A 29 -0.83 -13.08 5.76
CA PRO A 29 -1.09 -13.43 7.15
C PRO A 29 -1.76 -14.81 7.31
N GLU A 30 -2.68 -15.24 6.43
CA GLU A 30 -3.21 -16.60 6.46
C GLU A 30 -2.10 -17.65 6.32
N MET A 31 -1.18 -17.46 5.38
CA MET A 31 -0.03 -18.35 5.16
C MET A 31 0.91 -18.37 6.37
N LEU A 32 1.22 -17.21 6.95
CA LEU A 32 2.09 -17.11 8.12
C LEU A 32 1.44 -17.74 9.37
N ARG A 33 0.14 -17.57 9.55
CA ARG A 33 -0.62 -18.23 10.62
C ARG A 33 -0.61 -19.76 10.46
N ASP A 34 -0.79 -20.25 9.23
CA ASP A 34 -0.67 -21.70 8.93
C ASP A 34 0.76 -22.22 9.22
N ALA A 35 1.79 -21.36 9.10
CA ALA A 35 3.19 -21.63 9.46
C ALA A 35 3.48 -21.44 10.98
N GLY A 36 2.49 -21.18 11.82
CA GLY A 36 2.63 -21.08 13.27
C GLY A 36 2.89 -19.70 13.82
N TYR A 37 2.89 -18.66 12.98
CA TYR A 37 3.02 -17.25 13.42
C TYR A 37 1.72 -16.74 14.05
N THR A 38 1.85 -15.84 15.01
CA THR A 38 0.76 -14.95 15.41
C THR A 38 0.82 -13.68 14.57
N THR A 39 -0.32 -13.17 14.12
CA THR A 39 -0.38 -12.09 13.12
C THR A 39 -1.15 -10.89 13.64
N GLY A 40 -0.59 -9.68 13.48
CA GLY A 40 -1.22 -8.43 13.90
C GLY A 40 -1.13 -7.35 12.83
N ILE A 41 -2.19 -6.53 12.72
CA ILE A 41 -2.22 -5.34 11.87
C ILE A 41 -2.53 -4.09 12.70
N PHE A 42 -1.74 -3.03 12.48
CA PHE A 42 -1.81 -1.78 13.23
C PHE A 42 -1.78 -0.60 12.27
N GLY A 43 -2.93 0.06 12.08
CA GLY A 43 -3.06 1.22 11.21
C GLY A 43 -4.09 1.08 10.11
N LYS A 44 -3.74 1.46 8.88
CA LYS A 44 -4.65 1.53 7.76
C LYS A 44 -5.02 0.17 7.17
N TRP A 45 -6.31 -0.10 7.02
CA TRP A 45 -6.83 -1.17 6.17
C TRP A 45 -7.66 -0.60 5.01
N HIS A 46 -7.35 -0.98 3.77
CA HIS A 46 -7.99 -0.44 2.57
C HIS A 46 -8.31 -1.53 1.54
N LEU A 47 -8.76 -2.69 2.01
CA LEU A 47 -9.10 -3.86 1.16
C LEU A 47 -10.52 -4.39 1.42
N GLY A 48 -11.41 -3.48 1.83
CA GLY A 48 -12.82 -3.74 2.15
C GLY A 48 -13.10 -3.66 3.65
N ASP A 49 -14.25 -3.08 4.00
CA ASP A 49 -14.70 -2.83 5.38
C ASP A 49 -15.91 -3.70 5.79
N GLN A 50 -16.51 -4.44 4.86
CA GLN A 50 -17.55 -5.41 5.15
C GLN A 50 -16.97 -6.68 5.79
N ASP A 51 -17.78 -7.40 6.58
CA ASP A 51 -17.35 -8.55 7.37
C ASP A 51 -16.37 -9.51 6.70
N PRO A 52 -16.65 -10.07 5.50
CA PRO A 52 -15.74 -11.05 4.91
C PRO A 52 -14.42 -10.47 4.39
N TYR A 53 -14.31 -9.13 4.32
CA TYR A 53 -13.13 -8.44 3.81
C TYR A 53 -12.26 -7.84 4.91
N ARG A 54 -12.72 -7.80 6.16
CA ARG A 54 -11.95 -7.24 7.29
C ARG A 54 -10.72 -8.09 7.61
N PRO A 55 -9.69 -7.49 8.25
CA PRO A 55 -8.42 -8.17 8.52
C PRO A 55 -8.56 -9.46 9.32
N ASP A 56 -9.46 -9.51 10.31
CA ASP A 56 -9.73 -10.70 11.12
C ASP A 56 -10.20 -11.89 10.27
N GLN A 57 -10.93 -11.64 9.20
CA GLN A 57 -11.37 -12.64 8.22
C GLN A 57 -10.30 -12.94 7.14
N ARG A 58 -9.19 -12.20 7.16
CA ARG A 58 -8.11 -12.28 6.18
C ARG A 58 -6.77 -12.65 6.80
N GLY A 59 -6.81 -13.33 7.95
CA GLY A 59 -5.68 -14.00 8.58
C GLY A 59 -4.94 -13.21 9.64
N PHE A 60 -5.47 -12.06 10.12
CA PHE A 60 -4.90 -11.37 11.27
C PHE A 60 -5.60 -11.80 12.57
N ASP A 61 -4.81 -12.15 13.58
CA ASP A 61 -5.28 -12.53 14.92
C ASP A 61 -5.52 -11.28 15.78
N GLU A 62 -4.74 -10.22 15.56
CA GLU A 62 -4.88 -8.92 16.21
C GLU A 62 -5.16 -7.84 15.17
N VAL A 63 -6.17 -7.01 15.42
CA VAL A 63 -6.63 -5.97 14.50
C VAL A 63 -6.81 -4.65 15.21
N PHE A 64 -5.97 -3.66 14.92
CA PHE A 64 -6.04 -2.31 15.48
C PHE A 64 -5.95 -1.30 14.33
N ILE A 65 -7.09 -0.96 13.72
CA ILE A 65 -7.12 -0.29 12.42
C ILE A 65 -8.04 0.93 12.34
N HIS A 66 -7.73 1.81 11.40
CA HIS A 66 -8.73 2.66 10.76
C HIS A 66 -9.02 2.17 9.34
N GLY A 67 -10.23 2.42 8.85
CA GLY A 67 -10.63 2.09 7.48
C GLY A 67 -10.25 3.16 6.46
N ALA A 68 -10.68 2.97 5.23
CA ALA A 68 -10.54 3.87 4.10
C ALA A 68 -9.11 4.15 3.61
N GLY A 69 -9.01 5.01 2.62
CA GLY A 69 -7.75 5.44 2.00
C GLY A 69 -6.94 6.40 2.84
N GLY A 70 -7.58 7.14 3.74
CA GLY A 70 -6.97 8.07 4.69
C GLY A 70 -7.87 8.23 5.90
N ILE A 71 -7.27 8.50 7.06
CA ILE A 71 -8.01 8.67 8.30
C ILE A 71 -9.08 9.75 8.17
N GLY A 72 -10.29 9.46 8.62
CA GLY A 72 -11.45 10.34 8.48
C GLY A 72 -12.06 10.40 7.08
N GLN A 73 -11.51 9.71 6.08
CA GLN A 73 -12.15 9.63 4.76
C GLN A 73 -13.36 8.69 4.82
N SER A 74 -14.39 9.07 4.10
CA SER A 74 -15.61 8.28 3.96
C SER A 74 -16.24 8.52 2.61
N TYR A 75 -16.64 7.45 1.96
CA TYR A 75 -17.30 7.44 0.67
C TYR A 75 -18.64 6.73 0.80
N ALA A 76 -19.70 7.27 0.20
CA ALA A 76 -21.02 6.66 0.27
C ALA A 76 -20.99 5.22 -0.28
N GLY A 77 -21.41 4.29 0.56
CA GLY A 77 -21.50 2.88 0.22
C GLY A 77 -20.17 2.18 -0.10
N SER A 78 -19.06 2.78 0.27
CA SER A 78 -17.73 2.25 0.00
C SER A 78 -16.85 2.35 1.23
N CYS A 79 -15.53 2.24 1.06
CA CYS A 79 -14.58 2.31 2.15
C CYS A 79 -14.75 3.59 2.98
N GLY A 80 -14.64 3.47 4.28
CA GLY A 80 -14.75 4.58 5.21
C GLY A 80 -14.10 4.29 6.55
N ASP A 81 -14.13 5.28 7.39
CA ASP A 81 -13.55 5.28 8.71
C ASP A 81 -14.61 5.61 9.78
N ALA A 82 -14.27 5.58 11.05
CA ALA A 82 -15.15 6.06 12.10
C ALA A 82 -15.60 7.51 11.84
N PRO A 83 -16.85 7.87 12.15
CA PRO A 83 -17.36 9.21 11.88
C PRO A 83 -16.52 10.30 12.53
N GLY A 84 -16.09 11.28 11.74
CA GLY A 84 -15.33 12.43 12.22
C GLY A 84 -13.89 12.16 12.64
N ASN A 85 -13.34 11.00 12.30
CA ASN A 85 -11.96 10.65 12.61
C ASN A 85 -10.93 11.66 12.06
N LYS A 86 -9.84 11.81 12.77
CA LYS A 86 -8.74 12.74 12.49
C LYS A 86 -7.40 12.09 12.84
N TYR A 87 -6.31 12.77 12.48
CA TYR A 87 -4.96 12.36 12.87
C TYR A 87 -4.71 12.40 14.39
N PHE A 88 -5.39 13.28 15.11
CA PHE A 88 -5.31 13.38 16.58
C PHE A 88 -6.57 12.81 17.22
N ASP A 89 -6.37 12.06 18.27
CA ASP A 89 -7.42 11.42 19.07
C ASP A 89 -8.41 10.59 18.23
N PRO A 90 -7.93 9.70 17.34
CA PRO A 90 -8.83 8.92 16.49
C PRO A 90 -9.61 7.86 17.28
N ALA A 91 -10.78 7.49 16.78
CA ALA A 91 -11.43 6.25 17.14
C ALA A 91 -10.88 5.12 16.25
N ILE A 92 -10.37 4.07 16.86
CA ILE A 92 -9.73 2.94 16.17
C ILE A 92 -10.57 1.68 16.36
N LEU A 93 -10.76 0.90 15.32
CA LEU A 93 -11.39 -0.41 15.40
C LEU A 93 -10.37 -1.42 15.93
N HIS A 94 -10.56 -1.85 17.18
CA HIS A 94 -9.75 -2.84 17.86
C HIS A 94 -10.57 -4.13 18.03
N ASN A 95 -10.18 -5.18 17.32
CA ASN A 95 -10.84 -6.49 17.38
C ASN A 95 -12.38 -6.40 17.34
N ASN A 96 -12.93 -5.69 16.34
CA ASN A 96 -14.35 -5.45 16.13
C ASN A 96 -15.05 -4.47 17.10
N THR A 97 -14.33 -3.79 17.98
CA THR A 97 -14.86 -2.75 18.89
C THR A 97 -14.13 -1.44 18.67
N PHE A 98 -14.85 -0.31 18.58
CA PHE A 98 -14.21 1.00 18.49
C PHE A 98 -13.73 1.48 19.84
N GLU A 99 -12.48 1.92 19.89
CA GLU A 99 -11.84 2.56 21.02
C GLU A 99 -11.51 4.02 20.68
N LYS A 100 -11.84 4.94 21.60
CA LYS A 100 -11.42 6.34 21.52
C LYS A 100 -10.01 6.46 22.08
N THR A 101 -9.07 6.87 21.26
CA THR A 101 -7.65 6.99 21.64
C THR A 101 -7.26 8.43 21.91
N LYS A 102 -6.03 8.64 22.40
CA LYS A 102 -5.43 9.96 22.67
C LYS A 102 -4.06 10.06 22.02
N GLY A 103 -3.79 11.19 21.37
CA GLY A 103 -2.51 11.48 20.72
C GLY A 103 -2.55 11.42 19.20
N PHE A 104 -1.38 11.39 18.59
CA PHE A 104 -1.22 11.35 17.13
C PHE A 104 -1.29 9.92 16.61
N CYS A 105 -2.05 9.67 15.56
CA CYS A 105 -2.40 8.32 15.10
C CYS A 105 -1.18 7.42 14.81
N THR A 106 -0.09 7.96 14.27
CA THR A 106 1.13 7.19 14.01
C THR A 106 1.73 6.65 15.30
N ASP A 107 1.84 7.50 16.33
CA ASP A 107 2.35 7.10 17.65
C ASP A 107 1.46 6.02 18.28
N ILE A 108 0.15 6.19 18.15
CA ILE A 108 -0.85 5.23 18.66
C ILE A 108 -0.68 3.86 18.01
N PHE A 109 -0.51 3.80 16.69
CA PHE A 109 -0.32 2.54 15.97
C PHE A 109 0.99 1.85 16.37
N PHE A 110 2.08 2.59 16.47
CA PHE A 110 3.36 2.01 16.91
C PHE A 110 3.33 1.57 18.37
N ASN A 111 2.68 2.33 19.27
CA ASN A 111 2.55 1.96 20.66
C ASN A 111 1.77 0.64 20.82
N GLN A 112 0.61 0.52 20.15
CA GLN A 112 -0.18 -0.71 20.18
C GLN A 112 0.57 -1.89 19.57
N ALA A 113 1.27 -1.67 18.47
CA ALA A 113 2.09 -2.70 17.83
C ALA A 113 3.20 -3.19 18.77
N MET A 114 3.93 -2.29 19.43
CA MET A 114 4.99 -2.66 20.39
C MET A 114 4.43 -3.37 21.63
N GLU A 115 3.30 -2.92 22.16
CA GLU A 115 2.61 -3.58 23.27
C GLU A 115 2.25 -5.03 22.90
N TRP A 116 1.60 -5.21 21.75
CA TRP A 116 1.22 -6.52 21.25
C TRP A 116 2.45 -7.42 20.98
N MET A 117 3.48 -6.91 20.30
CA MET A 117 4.72 -7.66 20.04
C MET A 117 5.39 -8.10 21.34
N GLY A 118 5.45 -7.21 22.35
CA GLY A 118 5.97 -7.52 23.66
C GLY A 118 5.23 -8.67 24.35
N ALA A 119 3.91 -8.73 24.16
CA ALA A 119 3.09 -9.82 24.67
C ALA A 119 3.30 -11.15 23.92
N GLN A 120 3.81 -11.14 22.68
CA GLN A 120 4.15 -12.35 21.93
C GLN A 120 5.57 -12.87 22.22
N LYS A 121 6.46 -12.03 22.71
CA LYS A 121 7.87 -12.37 22.97
C LYS A 121 8.01 -13.68 23.77
N GLY A 122 8.82 -14.60 23.26
CA GLY A 122 9.08 -15.89 23.89
C GLY A 122 7.92 -16.92 23.82
N LYS A 123 6.83 -16.61 23.10
CA LYS A 123 5.69 -17.53 22.91
C LYS A 123 5.71 -18.17 21.54
N LYS A 124 5.46 -17.36 20.50
CA LYS A 124 5.41 -17.78 19.09
C LYS A 124 6.11 -16.74 18.24
N PRO A 125 6.59 -17.10 17.05
CA PRO A 125 6.98 -16.10 16.06
C PRO A 125 5.78 -15.23 15.72
N PHE A 126 6.03 -13.96 15.40
CA PHE A 126 4.95 -13.01 15.08
C PHE A 126 5.20 -12.29 13.78
N PHE A 127 4.11 -11.87 13.16
CA PHE A 127 4.09 -10.95 12.03
C PHE A 127 3.31 -9.69 12.41
N ALA A 128 4.00 -8.57 12.56
CA ALA A 128 3.40 -7.26 12.83
C ALA A 128 3.38 -6.42 11.55
N TYR A 129 2.20 -6.07 11.05
CA TYR A 129 2.00 -5.24 9.87
C TYR A 129 1.55 -3.84 10.29
N ILE A 130 2.52 -2.91 10.40
CA ILE A 130 2.28 -1.54 10.84
C ILE A 130 2.06 -0.66 9.60
N THR A 131 0.80 -0.35 9.32
CA THR A 131 0.36 0.40 8.14
C THR A 131 -0.02 1.82 8.50
N THR A 132 0.96 2.71 8.65
CA THR A 132 0.69 4.09 9.04
C THR A 132 -0.21 4.80 8.04
N ASN A 133 -1.09 5.71 8.51
CA ASN A 133 -1.83 6.61 7.63
C ASN A 133 -0.93 7.74 7.11
N ALA A 134 -0.03 8.26 7.94
CA ALA A 134 0.97 9.24 7.54
C ALA A 134 1.94 8.62 6.49
N PRO A 135 2.42 9.41 5.50
CA PRO A 135 2.15 10.84 5.28
C PRO A 135 1.01 11.12 4.28
N HIS A 136 -0.14 10.44 4.36
CA HIS A 136 -1.33 10.73 3.53
C HIS A 136 -1.95 12.09 3.93
N GLY A 137 -2.47 12.84 2.97
CA GLY A 137 -3.19 14.09 3.27
C GLY A 137 -4.48 13.90 4.09
N PRO A 138 -4.92 14.90 4.87
CA PRO A 138 -4.31 16.21 5.06
C PRO A 138 -2.97 16.13 5.80
N PHE A 139 -1.99 16.99 5.39
CA PHE A 139 -0.64 16.96 5.94
C PHE A 139 -0.61 17.62 7.31
N ILE A 140 -0.93 16.86 8.33
CA ILE A 140 -1.01 17.27 9.73
C ILE A 140 0.00 16.48 10.54
N ALA A 141 0.94 17.17 11.18
CA ALA A 141 1.91 16.59 12.10
C ALA A 141 1.87 17.30 13.45
N PRO A 142 2.33 16.68 14.55
CA PRO A 142 2.55 17.38 15.81
C PRO A 142 3.51 18.58 15.64
N ASP A 143 3.31 19.65 16.40
CA ASP A 143 4.07 20.89 16.25
C ASP A 143 5.58 20.71 16.48
N SER A 144 5.95 19.80 17.37
CA SER A 144 7.35 19.42 17.63
C SER A 144 8.10 18.98 16.36
N TYR A 145 7.42 18.29 15.47
CA TYR A 145 7.99 17.79 14.20
C TYR A 145 7.94 18.81 13.06
N LYS A 146 7.28 19.95 13.25
CA LYS A 146 7.15 20.99 12.21
C LYS A 146 8.20 22.08 12.32
N LYS A 147 8.68 22.35 13.53
CA LYS A 147 9.49 23.54 13.85
C LYS A 147 10.69 23.71 12.92
N LYS A 148 11.52 22.70 12.73
CA LYS A 148 12.72 22.79 11.90
C LYS A 148 12.42 23.12 10.43
N PHE A 149 11.29 22.66 9.89
CA PHE A 149 10.89 22.91 8.51
C PHE A 149 10.27 24.31 8.35
N ILE A 150 9.61 24.82 9.41
CA ILE A 150 9.14 26.22 9.47
C ILE A 150 10.35 27.15 9.50
N ASP A 151 11.33 26.87 10.35
CA ASP A 151 12.58 27.66 10.48
C ASP A 151 13.39 27.65 9.17
N ALA A 152 13.29 26.59 8.36
CA ALA A 152 13.86 26.48 7.02
C ALA A 152 13.04 27.20 5.93
N GLY A 153 11.95 27.88 6.27
CA GLY A 153 11.13 28.67 5.33
C GLY A 153 10.28 27.84 4.36
N MET A 154 9.99 26.56 4.69
CA MET A 154 9.20 25.70 3.82
C MET A 154 7.71 26.07 3.81
N SER A 155 7.00 25.75 2.71
CA SER A 155 5.56 25.96 2.63
C SER A 155 4.79 25.10 3.64
N SER A 156 3.63 25.58 4.09
CA SER A 156 2.82 24.90 5.11
C SER A 156 2.47 23.44 4.76
N SER A 157 2.19 23.14 3.50
CA SER A 157 1.91 21.77 3.04
C SER A 157 3.16 20.89 3.09
N THR A 158 4.32 21.45 2.75
CA THR A 158 5.62 20.76 2.80
C THR A 158 6.03 20.50 4.26
N VAL A 159 5.86 21.50 5.13
CA VAL A 159 6.11 21.40 6.58
C VAL A 159 5.31 20.24 7.19
N GLY A 160 4.01 20.18 6.91
CA GLY A 160 3.15 19.09 7.42
C GLY A 160 3.59 17.72 6.90
N PHE A 161 3.90 17.63 5.62
CA PHE A 161 4.33 16.38 4.98
C PHE A 161 5.64 15.85 5.58
N TYR A 162 6.67 16.68 5.67
CA TYR A 162 7.96 16.28 6.23
C TYR A 162 7.90 16.07 7.75
N GLY A 163 7.09 16.84 8.47
CA GLY A 163 6.85 16.60 9.88
C GLY A 163 6.21 15.22 10.16
N MET A 164 5.32 14.76 9.27
CA MET A 164 4.78 13.39 9.36
C MET A 164 5.85 12.33 9.08
N ILE A 165 6.73 12.56 8.12
CA ILE A 165 7.82 11.62 7.80
C ILE A 165 8.79 11.51 8.97
N GLU A 166 9.16 12.62 9.58
CA GLU A 166 10.03 12.64 10.75
C GLU A 166 9.41 11.92 11.96
N ASN A 167 8.11 12.10 12.18
CA ASN A 167 7.41 11.33 13.22
C ASN A 167 7.41 9.81 12.91
N ILE A 168 7.31 9.41 11.65
CA ILE A 168 7.45 8.00 11.26
C ILE A 168 8.87 7.50 11.57
N ASP A 169 9.88 8.28 11.21
CA ASP A 169 11.30 7.93 11.42
C ASP A 169 11.60 7.73 12.91
N ASP A 170 11.16 8.65 13.77
CA ASP A 170 11.29 8.53 15.22
C ASP A 170 10.59 7.26 15.76
N ASN A 171 9.41 6.93 15.24
CA ASN A 171 8.70 5.72 15.65
C ASN A 171 9.41 4.44 15.18
N VAL A 172 10.00 4.44 13.99
CA VAL A 172 10.85 3.32 13.52
C VAL A 172 12.10 3.21 14.40
N GLY A 173 12.71 4.32 14.78
CA GLY A 173 13.82 4.36 15.75
C GLY A 173 13.44 3.77 17.11
N ARG A 174 12.28 4.16 17.65
CA ARG A 174 11.72 3.60 18.89
C ARG A 174 11.51 2.09 18.79
N LEU A 175 10.92 1.63 17.70
CA LEU A 175 10.70 0.20 17.45
C LEU A 175 12.02 -0.56 17.37
N THR A 176 12.99 -0.05 16.62
CA THR A 176 14.31 -0.66 16.49
C THR A 176 15.00 -0.80 17.83
N LYS A 177 14.97 0.28 18.64
CA LYS A 177 15.50 0.24 20.02
C LYS A 177 14.76 -0.77 20.89
N GLN A 178 13.44 -0.84 20.78
CA GLN A 178 12.63 -1.75 21.57
C GLN A 178 12.92 -3.23 21.24
N LEU A 179 13.16 -3.56 19.97
CA LEU A 179 13.57 -4.92 19.56
C LEU A 179 14.92 -5.30 20.16
N ALA A 180 15.87 -4.36 20.21
CA ALA A 180 17.17 -4.56 20.88
C ALA A 180 17.02 -4.72 22.39
N ASP A 181 16.24 -3.84 23.05
CA ASP A 181 15.97 -3.92 24.50
C ASP A 181 15.28 -5.25 24.88
N TRP A 182 14.49 -5.82 23.98
CA TRP A 182 13.90 -7.13 24.16
C TRP A 182 14.84 -8.31 23.87
N GLY A 183 15.98 -8.06 23.23
CA GLY A 183 16.95 -9.07 22.82
C GLY A 183 16.44 -10.00 21.71
N ILE A 184 15.60 -9.47 20.82
CA ILE A 184 15.04 -10.21 19.67
C ILE A 184 15.37 -9.57 18.31
N GLU A 185 16.25 -8.58 18.29
CA GLU A 185 16.56 -7.87 17.03
C GLU A 185 17.24 -8.77 16.00
N ASP A 186 18.06 -9.73 16.42
CA ASP A 186 18.76 -10.67 15.55
C ASP A 186 17.82 -11.74 14.97
N ASP A 187 16.68 -11.98 15.62
CA ASP A 187 15.64 -12.90 15.18
C ASP A 187 14.49 -12.18 14.45
N THR A 188 14.65 -10.88 14.18
CA THR A 188 13.58 -10.05 13.59
C THR A 188 14.01 -9.43 12.27
N LEU A 189 13.32 -9.78 11.18
CA LEU A 189 13.38 -9.06 9.92
C LEU A 189 12.47 -7.83 9.99
N LEU A 190 13.07 -6.64 10.11
CA LEU A 190 12.37 -5.36 10.06
C LEU A 190 12.42 -4.80 8.63
N ILE A 191 11.25 -4.50 8.05
CA ILE A 191 11.11 -3.93 6.70
C ILE A 191 10.37 -2.60 6.79
N PHE A 192 10.97 -1.54 6.24
CA PHE A 192 10.31 -0.27 5.99
C PHE A 192 10.11 -0.07 4.48
N MET A 193 8.90 0.24 4.06
CA MET A 193 8.57 0.56 2.67
C MET A 193 7.31 1.43 2.60
N THR A 194 7.06 2.04 1.43
CA THR A 194 5.81 2.75 1.17
C THR A 194 4.97 2.04 0.10
N ASP A 195 3.69 2.39 0.02
CA ASP A 195 2.74 1.81 -0.94
C ASP A 195 2.86 2.38 -2.35
N ASN A 196 3.27 3.64 -2.48
CA ASN A 196 3.43 4.39 -3.74
C ASN A 196 4.33 5.61 -3.55
N GLY A 197 4.67 6.25 -4.65
CA GLY A 197 5.39 7.53 -4.63
C GLY A 197 4.59 8.69 -4.01
N PRO A 198 5.22 9.86 -3.79
CA PRO A 198 4.61 10.97 -3.07
C PRO A 198 3.38 11.54 -3.79
N SER A 199 2.39 12.00 -3.01
CA SER A 199 1.18 12.63 -3.55
C SER A 199 1.38 14.10 -3.88
N ALA A 200 2.34 14.77 -3.25
CA ALA A 200 2.68 16.18 -3.45
C ALA A 200 3.90 16.33 -4.36
N SER A 201 4.15 17.55 -4.84
CA SER A 201 5.34 17.90 -5.62
C SER A 201 6.54 18.12 -4.69
N ASN A 202 6.84 17.11 -3.89
CA ASN A 202 8.01 17.06 -3.00
C ASN A 202 9.15 16.30 -3.70
N TYR A 203 10.33 16.32 -3.10
CA TYR A 203 11.47 15.59 -3.62
C TYR A 203 11.15 14.08 -3.76
N ASN A 204 11.44 13.53 -4.92
CA ASN A 204 11.22 12.12 -5.25
C ASN A 204 12.38 11.52 -6.05
N GLY A 205 13.60 12.05 -5.89
CA GLY A 205 14.77 11.62 -6.64
C GLY A 205 14.75 12.04 -8.11
N ASP A 206 14.09 13.15 -8.44
CA ASP A 206 13.90 13.69 -9.80
C ASP A 206 13.21 12.72 -10.78
N HIS A 207 12.55 11.70 -10.27
CA HIS A 207 11.77 10.79 -11.07
C HIS A 207 10.50 11.46 -11.60
N LYS A 208 10.17 11.18 -12.85
CA LYS A 208 8.92 11.66 -13.48
C LYS A 208 7.70 11.10 -12.77
N GLY A 209 6.68 11.94 -12.57
CA GLY A 209 5.39 11.54 -12.01
C GLY A 209 5.34 11.56 -10.48
N LYS A 210 4.20 11.14 -9.96
CA LYS A 210 3.86 11.10 -8.54
C LYS A 210 2.73 10.09 -8.31
N LYS A 211 2.24 9.93 -7.08
CA LYS A 211 1.10 9.07 -6.75
C LYS A 211 -0.01 9.13 -7.80
N GLY A 212 -0.41 7.98 -8.31
CA GLY A 212 -1.44 7.83 -9.35
C GLY A 212 -0.92 7.95 -10.78
N SER A 213 0.38 8.19 -10.99
CA SER A 213 1.03 8.04 -12.29
C SER A 213 1.66 6.64 -12.40
N VAL A 214 1.82 6.17 -13.63
CA VAL A 214 2.51 4.91 -13.95
C VAL A 214 3.99 5.11 -14.26
N ASP A 215 4.46 6.35 -14.15
CA ASP A 215 5.87 6.71 -14.26
C ASP A 215 6.66 6.29 -13.01
N GLU A 216 7.98 6.36 -13.08
CA GLU A 216 8.88 5.94 -11.99
C GLU A 216 8.56 6.61 -10.66
N GLY A 217 8.35 7.94 -10.63
CA GLY A 217 8.04 8.69 -9.41
C GLY A 217 6.70 8.36 -8.76
N GLY A 218 5.79 7.66 -9.47
CA GLY A 218 4.55 7.16 -8.90
C GLY A 218 4.65 5.72 -8.38
N THR A 219 5.63 4.96 -8.85
CA THR A 219 5.71 3.49 -8.65
C THR A 219 6.97 3.02 -7.95
N ARG A 220 8.07 3.78 -8.01
CA ARG A 220 9.28 3.50 -7.23
C ARG A 220 9.10 3.99 -5.81
N VAL A 221 9.45 3.15 -4.85
CA VAL A 221 9.32 3.42 -3.42
C VAL A 221 10.60 3.06 -2.68
N PRO A 222 10.90 3.71 -1.55
CA PRO A 222 11.94 3.25 -0.65
C PRO A 222 11.59 1.86 -0.12
N SER A 223 12.61 1.04 0.10
CA SER A 223 12.49 -0.28 0.72
C SER A 223 13.77 -0.58 1.48
N PHE A 224 13.72 -0.54 2.81
CA PHE A 224 14.85 -0.76 3.70
C PHE A 224 14.60 -2.01 4.52
N TRP A 225 15.58 -2.91 4.56
CA TRP A 225 15.50 -4.19 5.23
C TRP A 225 16.61 -4.30 6.25
N ARG A 226 16.27 -4.63 7.47
CA ARG A 226 17.21 -4.83 8.56
C ARG A 226 16.99 -6.19 9.20
N TRP A 227 18.04 -7.00 9.22
CA TRP A 227 18.07 -8.28 9.94
C TRP A 227 19.51 -8.52 10.39
N PRO A 228 19.89 -8.10 11.60
CA PRO A 228 21.26 -8.28 12.10
C PRO A 228 21.67 -9.75 12.06
N GLY A 229 22.94 -10.01 11.77
CA GLY A 229 23.45 -11.37 11.62
C GLY A 229 23.07 -12.10 10.31
N VAL A 230 22.05 -11.62 9.58
CA VAL A 230 21.58 -12.24 8.32
C VAL A 230 21.84 -11.31 7.12
N LEU A 231 21.49 -10.03 7.21
CA LEU A 231 21.70 -9.04 6.17
C LEU A 231 22.96 -8.22 6.45
N LYS A 232 23.82 -8.10 5.44
CA LYS A 232 25.02 -7.25 5.54
C LYS A 232 24.62 -5.77 5.57
N PRO A 233 25.00 -5.01 6.59
CA PRO A 233 24.72 -3.58 6.65
C PRO A 233 25.30 -2.79 5.47
N GLY A 234 24.61 -1.72 5.04
CA GLY A 234 25.08 -0.84 3.97
C GLY A 234 25.11 -1.48 2.59
N THR A 235 24.36 -2.56 2.37
CA THR A 235 24.27 -3.21 1.07
C THR A 235 23.12 -2.64 0.25
N ASP A 236 23.40 -2.18 -0.96
CA ASP A 236 22.41 -1.80 -1.95
C ASP A 236 22.11 -2.97 -2.88
N VAL A 237 20.83 -3.32 -3.05
CA VAL A 237 20.36 -4.30 -4.02
C VAL A 237 19.68 -3.56 -5.16
N ASN A 238 20.35 -3.47 -6.31
CA ASN A 238 19.87 -2.73 -7.48
C ASN A 238 18.90 -3.51 -8.36
N THR A 239 18.61 -4.74 -7.99
CA THR A 239 17.67 -5.60 -8.70
C THR A 239 16.23 -5.18 -8.41
N MET A 240 15.43 -5.02 -9.48
CA MET A 240 14.04 -4.60 -9.36
C MET A 240 13.17 -5.65 -8.68
N ALA A 241 12.60 -5.30 -7.53
CA ALA A 241 11.60 -6.05 -6.79
C ALA A 241 10.20 -5.43 -6.90
N ASN A 242 9.20 -6.08 -6.36
CA ASN A 242 7.82 -5.58 -6.29
C ASN A 242 7.15 -6.01 -4.98
N HIS A 243 6.15 -5.27 -4.52
CA HIS A 243 5.41 -5.57 -3.29
C HIS A 243 4.84 -7.01 -3.24
N TYR A 244 4.45 -7.57 -4.37
CA TYR A 244 3.94 -8.94 -4.40
C TYR A 244 5.05 -10.02 -4.32
N ASP A 245 6.32 -9.63 -4.32
CA ASP A 245 7.44 -10.53 -4.01
C ASP A 245 7.53 -10.86 -2.51
N LEU A 246 6.89 -10.06 -1.64
CA LEU A 246 6.91 -10.27 -0.20
C LEU A 246 6.28 -11.61 0.22
N LEU A 247 5.14 -12.00 -0.36
CA LEU A 247 4.49 -13.25 0.03
C LEU A 247 5.39 -14.47 -0.20
N PRO A 248 5.95 -14.72 -1.40
CA PRO A 248 6.86 -15.85 -1.59
C PRO A 248 8.16 -15.71 -0.79
N THR A 249 8.63 -14.49 -0.49
CA THR A 249 9.79 -14.28 0.37
C THR A 249 9.51 -14.72 1.81
N PHE A 250 8.37 -14.30 2.37
CA PHE A 250 7.99 -14.69 3.71
C PHE A 250 7.63 -16.18 3.81
N ALA A 251 7.08 -16.75 2.74
CA ALA A 251 6.86 -18.20 2.68
C ALA A 251 8.17 -18.98 2.78
N GLU A 252 9.22 -18.56 2.07
CA GLU A 252 10.53 -19.19 2.16
C GLU A 252 11.18 -19.00 3.53
N ILE A 253 11.10 -17.79 4.12
CA ILE A 253 11.68 -17.50 5.45
C ILE A 253 10.96 -18.27 6.56
N ALA A 254 9.63 -18.35 6.50
CA ALA A 254 8.79 -18.98 7.51
C ALA A 254 8.58 -20.49 7.28
N GLU A 255 9.21 -21.06 6.25
CA GLU A 255 8.97 -22.46 5.79
C GLU A 255 7.47 -22.72 5.55
N GLY A 256 6.75 -21.64 5.18
CA GLY A 256 5.32 -21.68 4.94
C GLY A 256 4.98 -22.17 3.53
N ASN A 257 3.78 -22.69 3.39
CA ASN A 257 3.28 -23.18 2.11
C ASN A 257 2.11 -22.34 1.59
N PRO A 258 2.37 -21.33 0.73
CA PRO A 258 1.29 -20.50 0.23
C PRO A 258 0.35 -21.32 -0.67
N LYS A 259 -0.94 -21.26 -0.37
CA LYS A 259 -1.97 -21.88 -1.22
C LYS A 259 -1.96 -21.22 -2.61
N GLN A 260 -2.27 -22.00 -3.66
CA GLN A 260 -2.33 -21.52 -5.04
C GLN A 260 -1.00 -20.92 -5.55
N GLN A 261 0.12 -21.55 -5.26
CA GLN A 261 1.47 -21.10 -5.65
C GLN A 261 1.61 -20.79 -7.15
N ASN A 262 0.97 -21.57 -8.00
CA ASN A 262 0.99 -21.39 -9.46
C ASN A 262 0.34 -20.09 -9.96
N GLN A 263 -0.35 -19.37 -9.09
CA GLN A 263 -0.98 -18.09 -9.40
C GLN A 263 -0.20 -16.87 -8.84
N LEU A 264 0.95 -17.09 -8.20
CA LEU A 264 1.78 -16.01 -7.69
C LEU A 264 2.49 -15.27 -8.85
N HIS A 265 2.48 -13.95 -8.79
CA HIS A 265 3.28 -13.10 -9.68
C HIS A 265 4.64 -12.75 -9.07
N GLY A 266 4.75 -12.93 -7.75
CA GLY A 266 5.95 -12.68 -6.98
C GLY A 266 6.98 -13.79 -7.10
N ARG A 267 8.22 -13.46 -6.73
CA ARG A 267 9.34 -14.39 -6.51
C ARG A 267 9.94 -14.10 -5.14
N SER A 268 10.48 -15.13 -4.50
CA SER A 268 11.22 -14.92 -3.26
C SER A 268 12.46 -14.05 -3.48
N LEU A 269 12.66 -13.11 -2.60
CA LEU A 269 13.84 -12.22 -2.56
C LEU A 269 14.97 -12.79 -1.70
N VAL A 270 14.79 -13.97 -1.09
CA VAL A 270 15.81 -14.62 -0.25
C VAL A 270 17.15 -14.81 -0.97
N PRO A 271 17.22 -15.18 -2.26
CA PRO A 271 18.49 -15.21 -2.98
C PRO A 271 19.23 -13.86 -2.97
N LEU A 272 18.51 -12.74 -3.17
CA LEU A 272 19.08 -11.40 -3.13
C LEU A 272 19.45 -10.95 -1.72
N MET A 273 18.75 -11.44 -0.69
CA MET A 273 19.11 -11.21 0.71
C MET A 273 20.43 -11.88 1.07
N LYS A 274 20.69 -13.06 0.53
CA LYS A 274 21.95 -13.81 0.74
C LYS A 274 23.12 -13.26 -0.07
N ASN A 275 22.85 -12.79 -1.29
CA ASN A 275 23.82 -12.20 -2.18
C ASN A 275 23.15 -11.15 -3.07
N ALA A 276 23.50 -9.89 -2.90
CA ALA A 276 22.95 -8.76 -3.67
C ALA A 276 23.10 -8.91 -5.19
N ASP A 277 24.15 -9.62 -5.62
CA ASP A 277 24.48 -9.89 -7.02
C ASP A 277 24.03 -11.30 -7.48
N ALA A 278 23.13 -11.94 -6.73
CA ALA A 278 22.62 -13.26 -7.13
C ALA A 278 21.99 -13.22 -8.53
N PRO A 279 22.16 -14.26 -9.35
CA PRO A 279 21.54 -14.33 -10.67
C PRO A 279 20.02 -14.11 -10.57
N TRP A 280 19.54 -13.13 -11.31
CA TRP A 280 18.15 -12.73 -11.27
C TRP A 280 17.58 -12.60 -12.68
N GLN A 281 16.71 -13.50 -13.05
CA GLN A 281 16.06 -13.45 -14.36
C GLN A 281 15.20 -12.18 -14.47
N ASP A 282 15.48 -11.35 -15.46
CA ASP A 282 14.67 -10.18 -15.77
C ASP A 282 13.22 -10.55 -16.10
N ARG A 283 12.30 -9.65 -15.80
CA ARG A 283 10.86 -9.88 -15.97
C ARG A 283 10.11 -8.59 -16.20
N PHE A 284 9.04 -8.65 -16.95
CA PHE A 284 8.13 -7.53 -17.10
C PHE A 284 7.21 -7.37 -15.89
N ARG A 285 7.06 -6.12 -15.44
CA ARG A 285 6.11 -5.68 -14.41
C ARG A 285 5.15 -4.70 -15.04
N VAL A 286 3.86 -4.93 -14.83
CA VAL A 286 2.81 -4.05 -15.35
C VAL A 286 2.30 -3.16 -14.23
N PHE A 287 2.18 -1.88 -14.55
CA PHE A 287 1.53 -0.87 -13.74
C PHE A 287 0.35 -0.30 -14.52
N HIS A 288 -0.78 -0.14 -13.87
CA HIS A 288 -1.95 0.46 -14.49
C HIS A 288 -2.64 1.39 -13.51
N LYS A 289 -3.08 2.54 -14.01
CA LYS A 289 -3.72 3.57 -13.20
C LYS A 289 -5.05 3.11 -12.58
N GLY A 290 -5.78 2.21 -13.24
CA GLY A 290 -7.13 1.85 -12.81
C GLY A 290 -8.10 3.03 -12.84
N ARG A 291 -9.11 2.99 -11.95
CA ARG A 291 -10.02 4.12 -11.65
C ARG A 291 -10.90 4.57 -12.81
N TRP A 292 -11.31 3.67 -13.65
CA TRP A 292 -12.31 3.92 -14.70
C TRP A 292 -13.74 3.94 -14.15
N GLY A 293 -14.70 4.41 -14.95
CA GLY A 293 -16.13 4.35 -14.63
C GLY A 293 -16.68 2.93 -14.60
N LYS A 294 -17.81 2.71 -13.93
CA LYS A 294 -18.50 1.41 -13.85
C LYS A 294 -18.70 0.82 -15.26
N GLY A 295 -18.38 -0.46 -15.44
CA GLY A 295 -18.52 -1.17 -16.70
C GLY A 295 -17.55 -0.73 -17.81
N ALA A 296 -16.54 0.06 -17.52
CA ALA A 296 -15.60 0.58 -18.51
C ALA A 296 -14.20 -0.09 -18.46
N ALA A 297 -14.06 -1.20 -17.75
CA ALA A 297 -12.76 -1.90 -17.61
C ALA A 297 -12.14 -2.19 -18.98
N GLU A 298 -12.85 -2.87 -19.87
CA GLU A 298 -12.35 -3.26 -21.18
C GLU A 298 -11.95 -2.06 -22.05
N LYS A 299 -12.80 -1.01 -22.07
CA LYS A 299 -12.53 0.25 -22.81
C LYS A 299 -11.37 1.06 -22.22
N SER A 300 -10.96 0.77 -21.00
CA SER A 300 -9.89 1.47 -20.29
C SER A 300 -8.55 0.77 -20.36
N ARG A 301 -8.43 -0.29 -21.17
CA ARG A 301 -7.19 -1.06 -21.37
C ARG A 301 -5.97 -0.15 -21.55
N ASP A 302 -6.04 0.81 -22.44
CA ASP A 302 -4.91 1.69 -22.78
C ASP A 302 -4.88 3.00 -21.97
N ASN A 303 -5.70 3.11 -20.94
CA ASN A 303 -5.81 4.33 -20.13
C ASN A 303 -4.78 4.38 -19.00
N GLY A 304 -3.56 4.72 -19.33
CA GLY A 304 -2.49 4.96 -18.38
C GLY A 304 -1.91 3.67 -17.80
N PHE A 305 -1.12 2.97 -18.60
CA PHE A 305 -0.34 1.82 -18.19
C PHE A 305 1.15 2.02 -18.44
N ALA A 306 1.98 1.23 -17.77
CA ALA A 306 3.39 1.07 -18.06
C ALA A 306 3.80 -0.40 -17.90
N VAL A 307 4.81 -0.80 -18.67
CA VAL A 307 5.52 -2.06 -18.51
C VAL A 307 6.97 -1.75 -18.16
N ARG A 308 7.51 -2.38 -17.14
CA ARG A 308 8.86 -2.14 -16.61
C ARG A 308 9.62 -3.46 -16.53
N ASN A 309 10.85 -3.46 -17.04
CA ASN A 309 11.84 -4.48 -16.71
C ASN A 309 13.03 -3.86 -15.96
N GLN A 310 14.12 -4.55 -15.76
CA GLN A 310 15.26 -4.01 -15.01
C GLN A 310 15.77 -2.67 -15.59
N ARG A 311 15.84 -2.53 -16.90
CA ARG A 311 16.42 -1.35 -17.55
C ARG A 311 15.39 -0.43 -18.21
N TYR A 312 14.36 -0.96 -18.87
CA TYR A 312 13.47 -0.17 -19.70
C TYR A 312 12.07 -0.01 -19.11
N ARG A 313 11.43 1.12 -19.40
CA ARG A 313 10.04 1.41 -19.07
C ARG A 313 9.27 1.86 -20.31
N LEU A 314 8.31 1.05 -20.75
CA LEU A 314 7.30 1.43 -21.72
C LEU A 314 6.14 2.12 -21.00
N VAL A 315 5.77 3.32 -21.44
CA VAL A 315 4.61 4.09 -20.93
C VAL A 315 3.60 4.27 -22.06
N GLY A 316 2.40 3.75 -21.88
CA GLY A 316 1.45 3.59 -22.98
C GLY A 316 2.03 2.70 -24.09
N ARG A 317 1.53 2.86 -25.32
CA ARG A 317 1.93 2.00 -26.44
C ARG A 317 3.22 2.44 -27.13
N ASN A 318 3.59 3.73 -27.03
CA ASN A 318 4.51 4.35 -27.98
C ASN A 318 5.66 5.15 -27.33
N THR A 319 5.89 4.99 -26.02
CA THR A 319 6.96 5.74 -25.35
C THR A 319 7.81 4.80 -24.51
N LEU A 320 9.06 4.63 -24.90
CA LEU A 320 10.01 3.77 -24.19
C LEU A 320 11.15 4.62 -23.59
N TYR A 321 11.50 4.36 -22.35
CA TYR A 321 12.58 5.05 -21.65
C TYR A 321 13.65 4.04 -21.22
N ASP A 322 14.91 4.41 -21.37
CA ASP A 322 16.04 3.71 -20.75
C ASP A 322 16.27 4.26 -19.35
N MET A 323 15.85 3.52 -18.35
CA MET A 323 15.87 3.99 -16.96
C MET A 323 17.26 4.02 -16.31
N GLU A 324 18.26 3.42 -16.93
CA GLU A 324 19.65 3.54 -16.50
C GLU A 324 20.26 4.86 -16.99
N GLN A 325 19.98 5.25 -18.23
CA GLN A 325 20.52 6.46 -18.84
C GLN A 325 19.64 7.69 -18.61
N ASP A 326 18.33 7.49 -18.46
CA ASP A 326 17.33 8.56 -18.31
C ASP A 326 16.31 8.22 -17.20
N PRO A 327 16.73 8.19 -15.93
CA PRO A 327 15.83 7.90 -14.81
C PRO A 327 14.69 8.93 -14.66
N SER A 328 14.84 10.11 -15.26
CA SER A 328 13.83 11.18 -15.28
C SER A 328 12.82 11.07 -16.43
N GLN A 329 12.95 10.08 -17.30
CA GLN A 329 12.02 9.80 -18.41
C GLN A 329 11.80 11.01 -19.34
N LYS A 330 12.87 11.58 -19.88
CA LYS A 330 12.85 12.75 -20.79
C LYS A 330 12.91 12.33 -22.25
N ASN A 331 13.65 11.26 -22.57
CA ASN A 331 14.02 10.87 -23.92
C ASN A 331 13.30 9.57 -24.33
N ASN A 332 12.49 9.63 -25.38
CA ASN A 332 11.83 8.45 -25.93
C ASN A 332 12.82 7.71 -26.86
N VAL A 333 13.15 6.48 -26.52
CA VAL A 333 14.09 5.62 -27.29
C VAL A 333 13.38 4.46 -28.00
N ILE A 334 12.07 4.59 -28.25
CA ILE A 334 11.27 3.49 -28.80
C ILE A 334 11.74 3.07 -30.20
N ASP A 335 12.15 4.03 -31.03
CA ASP A 335 12.63 3.78 -32.39
C ASP A 335 13.99 3.05 -32.41
N GLU A 336 14.76 3.16 -31.33
CA GLU A 336 16.04 2.44 -31.15
C GLU A 336 15.82 0.99 -30.71
N HIS A 337 14.66 0.68 -30.12
CA HIS A 337 14.34 -0.63 -29.53
C HIS A 337 12.96 -1.19 -29.95
N PRO A 338 12.62 -1.25 -31.25
CA PRO A 338 11.28 -1.61 -31.69
C PRO A 338 10.86 -3.04 -31.27
N GLU A 339 11.77 -4.00 -31.32
CA GLU A 339 11.46 -5.38 -30.91
C GLU A 339 11.22 -5.52 -29.38
N LEU A 340 11.91 -4.73 -28.58
CA LEU A 340 11.65 -4.70 -27.13
C LEU A 340 10.28 -4.06 -26.86
N ALA A 341 9.97 -2.94 -27.50
CA ALA A 341 8.68 -2.29 -27.38
C ALA A 341 7.52 -3.22 -27.77
N LYS A 342 7.69 -3.99 -28.84
CA LYS A 342 6.73 -5.01 -29.26
C LYS A 342 6.53 -6.11 -28.21
N LYS A 343 7.63 -6.63 -27.63
CA LYS A 343 7.57 -7.63 -26.56
C LYS A 343 6.87 -7.08 -25.31
N MET A 344 7.16 -5.84 -24.90
CA MET A 344 6.54 -5.20 -23.75
C MET A 344 5.04 -4.94 -23.96
N ASN A 345 4.65 -4.50 -25.16
CA ASN A 345 3.25 -4.35 -25.52
C ASN A 345 2.51 -5.70 -25.48
N ALA A 346 3.08 -6.75 -26.03
CA ALA A 346 2.50 -8.10 -25.99
C ALA A 346 2.35 -8.61 -24.54
N ALA A 347 3.37 -8.39 -23.71
CA ALA A 347 3.31 -8.75 -22.29
C ALA A 347 2.20 -7.98 -21.54
N TYR A 348 2.00 -6.71 -21.87
CA TYR A 348 0.89 -5.93 -21.36
C TYR A 348 -0.47 -6.50 -21.74
N ASP A 349 -0.66 -6.81 -23.05
CA ASP A 349 -1.92 -7.35 -23.54
C ASP A 349 -2.25 -8.69 -22.86
N GLN A 350 -1.28 -9.59 -22.79
CA GLN A 350 -1.44 -10.87 -22.09
C GLN A 350 -1.80 -10.67 -20.60
N TRP A 351 -1.13 -9.72 -19.95
CA TRP A 351 -1.41 -9.41 -18.54
C TRP A 351 -2.82 -8.86 -18.36
N TYR A 352 -3.26 -7.93 -19.21
CA TYR A 352 -4.58 -7.33 -19.11
C TYR A 352 -5.70 -8.34 -19.38
N ASP A 353 -5.54 -9.19 -20.41
CA ASP A 353 -6.47 -10.28 -20.73
C ASP A 353 -6.62 -11.27 -19.57
N GLY A 354 -5.50 -11.63 -18.93
CA GLY A 354 -5.52 -12.47 -17.74
C GLY A 354 -6.12 -11.79 -16.51
N ALA A 355 -6.07 -10.45 -16.43
CA ALA A 355 -6.61 -9.69 -15.31
C ALA A 355 -8.15 -9.49 -15.42
N LEU A 356 -8.69 -9.29 -16.62
CA LEU A 356 -10.11 -8.99 -16.85
C LEU A 356 -11.07 -9.94 -16.11
N PRO A 357 -10.94 -11.28 -16.18
CA PRO A 357 -11.84 -12.20 -15.50
C PRO A 357 -11.78 -12.11 -13.96
N ASN A 358 -10.75 -11.48 -13.44
CA ASN A 358 -10.52 -11.33 -12.00
C ASN A 358 -11.00 -9.99 -11.44
N MET A 359 -11.46 -9.07 -12.26
CA MET A 359 -12.00 -7.77 -11.87
C MET A 359 -13.45 -7.90 -11.39
N VAL A 360 -13.68 -8.75 -10.39
CA VAL A 360 -15.02 -9.21 -9.96
C VAL A 360 -15.86 -8.15 -9.25
N ASN A 361 -15.26 -7.02 -8.87
CA ASN A 361 -15.94 -5.96 -8.12
C ASN A 361 -16.44 -4.81 -9.01
N GLU A 362 -16.31 -4.92 -10.35
CA GLU A 362 -16.65 -3.83 -11.27
C GLU A 362 -18.14 -3.42 -11.19
N ASP A 363 -19.02 -4.36 -10.88
CA ASP A 363 -20.46 -4.16 -10.74
C ASP A 363 -20.97 -4.27 -9.31
N ALA A 364 -20.08 -4.24 -8.32
CA ALA A 364 -20.46 -4.34 -6.92
C ALA A 364 -21.46 -3.24 -6.55
N PRO A 365 -22.57 -3.59 -5.87
CA PRO A 365 -23.56 -2.60 -5.45
C PRO A 365 -22.99 -1.72 -4.34
N LEU A 366 -23.22 -0.41 -4.44
CA LEU A 366 -22.91 0.52 -3.37
C LEU A 366 -24.00 0.48 -2.32
N THR A 367 -23.62 0.25 -1.06
CA THR A 367 -24.53 0.37 0.08
C THR A 367 -24.78 1.85 0.41
N GLY A 368 -25.88 2.16 1.13
CA GLY A 368 -26.19 3.55 1.46
C GLY A 368 -25.24 4.18 2.50
N HIS A 369 -24.86 3.39 3.51
CA HIS A 369 -23.95 3.77 4.58
C HIS A 369 -22.66 2.95 4.53
N ASN A 370 -21.58 3.56 4.99
CA ASN A 370 -20.34 2.89 5.23
C ASN A 370 -20.45 1.91 6.42
N THR A 371 -19.84 0.74 6.31
CA THR A 371 -19.91 -0.32 7.33
C THR A 371 -19.33 0.14 8.67
N PHE A 372 -18.20 0.82 8.68
CA PHE A 372 -17.58 1.30 9.91
C PHE A 372 -18.42 2.39 10.59
N HIS A 373 -19.11 3.24 9.81
CA HIS A 373 -20.08 4.18 10.38
C HIS A 373 -21.22 3.47 11.08
N LEU A 374 -21.81 2.44 10.44
CA LEU A 374 -22.90 1.68 11.03
C LEU A 374 -22.47 0.96 12.31
N MET A 375 -21.28 0.36 12.31
CA MET A 375 -20.71 -0.29 13.49
C MET A 375 -20.48 0.72 14.62
N PHE A 376 -19.92 1.89 14.32
CA PHE A 376 -19.66 2.94 15.31
C PHE A 376 -20.96 3.48 15.92
N TRP A 377 -21.92 3.87 15.09
CA TRP A 377 -23.21 4.37 15.59
C TRP A 377 -23.93 3.33 16.43
N LYS A 378 -23.94 2.07 16.02
CA LYS A 378 -24.52 0.97 16.80
C LYS A 378 -23.83 0.80 18.16
N GLN A 379 -22.50 0.83 18.19
CA GLN A 379 -21.74 0.65 19.44
C GLN A 379 -22.00 1.75 20.46
N TYR A 380 -22.21 2.98 19.99
CA TYR A 380 -22.42 4.16 20.86
C TYR A 380 -23.88 4.59 20.97
N ASP A 381 -24.84 3.73 20.62
CA ASP A 381 -26.28 4.00 20.64
C ASP A 381 -26.67 5.34 19.97
N MET A 382 -26.00 5.66 18.87
CA MET A 382 -26.24 6.90 18.11
C MET A 382 -27.29 6.68 17.03
N GLU A 383 -28.11 7.70 16.78
CA GLU A 383 -29.04 7.69 15.65
C GLU A 383 -28.26 7.59 14.31
N VAL A 384 -28.71 6.68 13.44
CA VAL A 384 -28.15 6.53 12.09
C VAL A 384 -28.66 7.68 11.21
N PRO A 385 -27.80 8.60 10.77
CA PRO A 385 -28.22 9.74 9.93
C PRO A 385 -28.82 9.23 8.60
N PRO A 386 -29.77 9.95 7.99
CA PRO A 386 -30.29 9.57 6.68
C PRO A 386 -29.18 9.56 5.62
N VAL A 387 -29.26 8.61 4.68
CA VAL A 387 -28.31 8.52 3.57
C VAL A 387 -28.31 9.81 2.76
N ARG A 388 -27.19 10.51 2.71
CA ARG A 388 -27.03 11.69 1.85
C ARG A 388 -26.87 11.26 0.40
N VAL A 389 -27.96 11.26 -0.36
CA VAL A 389 -27.89 11.09 -1.82
C VAL A 389 -27.18 12.29 -2.42
N ARG A 390 -25.96 12.13 -2.91
CA ARG A 390 -25.27 13.20 -3.66
C ARG A 390 -26.06 13.48 -4.93
N LYS A 391 -26.62 14.68 -5.04
CA LYS A 391 -27.16 15.13 -6.34
C LYS A 391 -26.02 15.08 -7.38
N PRO A 392 -26.29 14.62 -8.61
CA PRO A 392 -25.30 14.65 -9.69
C PRO A 392 -24.74 16.09 -9.81
N ARG A 393 -23.43 16.21 -9.87
CA ARG A 393 -22.82 17.52 -10.17
C ARG A 393 -23.30 17.95 -11.54
N ALA A 394 -23.91 19.11 -11.64
CA ALA A 394 -24.21 19.72 -12.93
C ALA A 394 -22.93 19.76 -13.80
N PRO A 395 -23.03 19.47 -15.09
CA PRO A 395 -21.87 19.49 -15.98
C PRO A 395 -21.22 20.87 -15.90
N LYS A 396 -19.91 20.89 -15.69
CA LYS A 396 -19.13 22.15 -15.69
C LYS A 396 -19.34 22.81 -17.04
N LYS A 397 -20.02 23.94 -17.08
CA LYS A 397 -20.08 24.80 -18.28
C LYS A 397 -18.63 25.09 -18.70
N ASN A 398 -18.25 24.66 -19.89
CA ASN A 398 -16.96 24.99 -20.49
C ASN A 398 -16.83 26.52 -20.49
N ARG A 399 -16.00 27.06 -19.61
CA ARG A 399 -15.54 28.44 -19.73
C ARG A 399 -14.66 28.47 -20.98
N LYS A 400 -15.23 28.93 -22.09
CA LYS A 400 -14.43 29.33 -23.26
C LYS A 400 -13.41 30.35 -22.75
N LYS A 401 -12.13 30.02 -22.88
CA LYS A 401 -11.06 31.01 -22.72
C LYS A 401 -11.28 32.06 -23.82
N LYS A 402 -11.55 33.30 -23.39
CA LYS A 402 -11.35 34.49 -24.23
C LYS A 402 -9.90 34.84 -24.25
#